data_00c2b84eb95f05869297d1d0ed053ce5
#
_entry.id   00c2b84eb95f05869297d1d0ed053ce5
#
_cell.length_a   1.000
_cell.length_b   1.000
_cell.length_c   1.000
_cell.angle_alpha   90.00
_cell.angle_beta   90.00
_cell.angle_gamma   90.00
#
_symmetry.space_group_name_H-M   'P 1'
#
loop_
_entity.id
_entity.type
_entity.pdbx_description
1 polymer ?
#
loop_
_entity_poly.entity_id
_entity_poly.type
_entity_poly.pdbx_seq_one_letter_code
_entity_poly.pdbx_strand_id
1 'polypeptide(L)'
;MIDVKILRENPDLVRASQKARGESVDLVDHVLSADEKRRNAIVEFEALRAEQNSLSKSVGSATGDAKSELLEKAKALATRVKEADAKRADSEAEFHKLALGLSNIVDPKAPIGGEADFKVLEEIGQPRKFDFEPKDHVELGKILGAIDVERGAKVSGARFYYLTGVGALLELALVNYAISLATKAGFIPMIPPVLVKPAAMEGTGFLGQAAENVFHLKEDDFYLVGTSEVPLAAYHMDEILDGAKLPLRYTGYSPCFRREAGSYGKDTRGIIRVHQFEKVEMFSFCKPEDAASEHQKLLAWEKEFLNAMEIPYRVIDVATGDLGSSANRKFDCEAWIPTQNAYREVTSTSNCSEFQARRLNVRTKGDSGTSPVATLNGTLVAIPRMIVSILENHQQSDGSVLVPKALQPYLGTDRFKPVA
;
A
#
# COMPACT_ATOMS: atom_id res chain seq x y z
N MET A 1 -1.26 11.90 2.76
CA MET A 1 -0.89 13.02 3.67
C MET A 1 -2.13 13.43 4.45
N ILE A 2 -2.00 13.73 5.73
CA ILE A 2 -3.10 14.26 6.54
C ILE A 2 -3.53 15.63 5.98
N ASP A 3 -4.84 15.93 6.04
CA ASP A 3 -5.35 17.26 5.68
C ASP A 3 -4.76 18.32 6.61
N VAL A 4 -4.11 19.33 6.03
CA VAL A 4 -3.51 20.46 6.77
C VAL A 4 -4.57 21.20 7.61
N LYS A 5 -5.83 21.22 7.16
CA LYS A 5 -6.93 21.82 7.91
C LYS A 5 -7.19 21.04 9.22
N ILE A 6 -7.24 19.71 9.16
CA ILE A 6 -7.38 18.86 10.37
C ILE A 6 -6.20 19.08 11.31
N LEU A 7 -4.98 19.13 10.76
CA LEU A 7 -3.77 19.35 11.55
C LEU A 7 -3.80 20.68 12.32
N ARG A 8 -4.34 21.76 11.73
CA ARG A 8 -4.47 23.08 12.35
C ARG A 8 -5.62 23.17 13.35
N GLU A 9 -6.79 22.66 12.97
CA GLU A 9 -8.04 22.82 13.73
C GLU A 9 -8.14 21.82 14.89
N ASN A 10 -7.54 20.62 14.72
CA ASN A 10 -7.59 19.55 15.73
C ASN A 10 -6.25 18.78 15.83
N PRO A 11 -5.15 19.44 16.23
CA PRO A 11 -3.85 18.80 16.35
C PRO A 11 -3.83 17.66 17.37
N ASP A 12 -4.68 17.72 18.38
CA ASP A 12 -4.75 16.69 19.42
C ASP A 12 -5.31 15.37 18.91
N LEU A 13 -6.20 15.39 17.91
CA LEU A 13 -6.62 14.19 17.21
C LEU A 13 -5.43 13.51 16.50
N VAL A 14 -4.58 14.33 15.85
CA VAL A 14 -3.40 13.82 15.15
C VAL A 14 -2.39 13.26 16.14
N ARG A 15 -2.11 13.97 17.26
CA ARG A 15 -1.22 13.47 18.34
C ARG A 15 -1.74 12.18 18.94
N ALA A 16 -3.03 12.08 19.25
CA ALA A 16 -3.65 10.86 19.76
C ALA A 16 -3.49 9.69 18.78
N SER A 17 -3.65 9.94 17.48
CA SER A 17 -3.45 8.94 16.43
C SER A 17 -1.99 8.48 16.34
N GLN A 18 -1.00 9.40 16.31
CA GLN A 18 0.42 9.02 16.30
C GLN A 18 0.77 8.21 17.56
N LYS A 19 0.28 8.62 18.71
CA LYS A 19 0.47 7.88 19.98
C LYS A 19 -0.13 6.47 19.93
N ALA A 20 -1.33 6.31 19.38
CA ALA A 20 -1.98 5.01 19.21
C ALA A 20 -1.18 4.06 18.29
N ARG A 21 -0.44 4.62 17.33
CA ARG A 21 0.50 3.87 16.47
C ARG A 21 1.84 3.56 17.12
N GLY A 22 2.13 4.11 18.31
CA GLY A 22 3.45 4.04 18.93
C GLY A 22 4.48 4.97 18.27
N GLU A 23 4.03 5.96 17.49
CA GLU A 23 4.88 6.94 16.80
C GLU A 23 5.08 8.22 17.61
N SER A 24 6.12 9.02 17.26
CA SER A 24 6.43 10.26 17.95
C SER A 24 5.33 11.31 17.73
N VAL A 25 4.85 11.89 18.81
CA VAL A 25 3.89 13.02 18.80
C VAL A 25 4.58 14.35 18.48
N ASP A 26 5.90 14.48 18.72
CA ASP A 26 6.66 15.71 18.50
C ASP A 26 6.69 16.11 17.04
N LEU A 27 6.60 15.13 16.14
CA LEU A 27 6.54 15.40 14.70
C LEU A 27 5.33 16.27 14.33
N VAL A 28 4.20 16.13 15.04
CA VAL A 28 3.00 16.96 14.84
C VAL A 28 3.32 18.44 15.10
N ASP A 29 4.06 18.73 16.17
CA ASP A 29 4.44 20.11 16.50
C ASP A 29 5.46 20.68 15.53
N HIS A 30 6.40 19.86 15.06
CA HIS A 30 7.34 20.26 14.01
C HIS A 30 6.62 20.60 12.70
N VAL A 31 5.64 19.79 12.29
CA VAL A 31 4.85 20.07 11.08
C VAL A 31 4.00 21.33 11.23
N LEU A 32 3.38 21.55 12.40
CA LEU A 32 2.63 22.78 12.67
C LEU A 32 3.52 24.04 12.60
N SER A 33 4.72 23.97 13.20
CA SER A 33 5.71 25.08 13.14
C SER A 33 6.16 25.34 11.69
N ALA A 34 6.42 24.28 10.91
CA ALA A 34 6.79 24.42 9.51
C ALA A 34 5.65 25.00 8.66
N ASP A 35 4.39 24.61 8.95
CA ASP A 35 3.21 25.19 8.28
C ASP A 35 3.04 26.68 8.59
N GLU A 36 3.32 27.12 9.82
CA GLU A 36 3.29 28.54 10.19
C GLU A 36 4.37 29.32 9.44
N LYS A 37 5.62 28.83 9.42
CA LYS A 37 6.71 29.43 8.65
C LYS A 37 6.37 29.54 7.16
N ARG A 38 5.83 28.47 6.58
CA ARG A 38 5.39 28.43 5.19
C ARG A 38 4.33 29.48 4.89
N ARG A 39 3.29 29.61 5.72
CA ARG A 39 2.22 30.61 5.55
C ARG A 39 2.78 32.03 5.62
N ASN A 40 3.67 32.29 6.58
CA ASN A 40 4.29 33.59 6.74
C ASN A 40 5.16 33.95 5.52
N ALA A 41 5.93 33.00 4.98
CA ALA A 41 6.73 33.19 3.78
C ALA A 41 5.87 33.43 2.53
N ILE A 42 4.74 32.77 2.39
CA ILE A 42 3.78 33.01 1.30
C ILE A 42 3.22 34.44 1.38
N VAL A 43 2.76 34.89 2.56
CA VAL A 43 2.22 36.23 2.76
C VAL A 43 3.27 37.31 2.46
N GLU A 44 4.53 37.13 2.92
CA GLU A 44 5.64 38.04 2.64
C GLU A 44 5.91 38.12 1.13
N PHE A 45 6.01 37.00 0.45
CA PHE A 45 6.24 36.94 -1.00
C PHE A 45 5.10 37.61 -1.79
N GLU A 46 3.85 37.33 -1.45
CA GLU A 46 2.67 37.89 -2.13
C GLU A 46 2.63 39.44 -1.95
N ALA A 47 2.92 39.94 -0.74
CA ALA A 47 2.97 41.36 -0.46
C ALA A 47 4.06 42.07 -1.31
N LEU A 48 5.29 41.53 -1.32
CA LEU A 48 6.39 42.08 -2.12
C LEU A 48 6.10 42.00 -3.63
N ARG A 49 5.43 40.95 -4.09
CA ARG A 49 5.02 40.79 -5.49
C ARG A 49 3.97 41.81 -5.89
N ALA A 50 3.01 42.10 -5.00
CA ALA A 50 2.01 43.15 -5.22
C ALA A 50 2.67 44.56 -5.30
N GLU A 51 3.64 44.85 -4.39
CA GLU A 51 4.42 46.07 -4.41
C GLU A 51 5.22 46.22 -5.72
N GLN A 52 5.88 45.14 -6.16
CA GLN A 52 6.63 45.11 -7.43
C GLN A 52 5.72 45.37 -8.63
N ASN A 53 4.53 44.81 -8.68
CA ASN A 53 3.57 45.03 -9.76
C ASN A 53 3.10 46.52 -9.77
N SER A 54 2.87 47.12 -8.60
CA SER A 54 2.47 48.50 -8.47
C SER A 54 3.63 49.46 -8.92
N LEU A 55 4.85 49.18 -8.44
CA LEU A 55 6.02 49.99 -8.79
C LEU A 55 6.34 49.92 -10.29
N SER A 56 6.19 48.74 -10.91
CA SER A 56 6.37 48.57 -12.36
C SER A 56 5.42 49.42 -13.19
N LYS A 57 4.18 49.60 -12.74
CA LYS A 57 3.20 50.50 -13.38
C LYS A 57 3.65 51.96 -13.25
N SER A 58 4.14 52.36 -12.07
CA SER A 58 4.64 53.72 -11.82
C SER A 58 5.89 54.06 -12.67
N VAL A 59 6.83 53.10 -12.82
CA VAL A 59 7.99 53.26 -13.70
C VAL A 59 7.57 53.48 -15.17
N GLY A 60 6.51 52.77 -15.61
CA GLY A 60 5.99 52.90 -16.98
C GLY A 60 5.42 54.28 -17.30
N SER A 61 4.89 55.00 -16.30
CA SER A 61 4.28 56.31 -16.45
C SER A 61 5.24 57.49 -16.14
N ALA A 62 6.40 57.21 -15.52
CA ALA A 62 7.36 58.26 -15.12
C ALA A 62 8.32 58.65 -16.24
N THR A 63 8.81 59.94 -16.19
CA THR A 63 9.80 60.50 -17.11
C THR A 63 10.91 61.24 -16.33
N GLY A 64 12.08 61.44 -16.95
CA GLY A 64 13.20 62.20 -16.37
C GLY A 64 13.80 61.57 -15.11
N ASP A 65 14.27 62.39 -14.17
CA ASP A 65 14.93 61.96 -12.94
C ASP A 65 14.07 61.06 -12.04
N ALA A 66 12.77 61.32 -12.03
CA ALA A 66 11.79 60.47 -11.29
C ALA A 66 11.78 59.03 -11.78
N LYS A 67 11.98 58.82 -13.09
CA LYS A 67 12.07 57.46 -13.66
C LYS A 67 13.34 56.75 -13.20
N SER A 68 14.46 57.45 -13.14
CA SER A 68 15.76 56.91 -12.69
C SER A 68 15.67 56.45 -11.21
N GLU A 69 15.07 57.26 -10.34
CA GLU A 69 14.86 56.89 -8.93
C GLU A 69 13.94 55.67 -8.76
N LEU A 70 12.84 55.63 -9.53
CA LEU A 70 11.92 54.49 -9.52
C LEU A 70 12.56 53.20 -10.05
N LEU A 71 13.49 53.30 -11.01
CA LEU A 71 14.25 52.15 -11.53
C LEU A 71 15.20 51.58 -10.47
N GLU A 72 15.89 52.42 -9.69
CA GLU A 72 16.72 51.92 -8.59
C GLU A 72 15.87 51.23 -7.50
N LYS A 73 14.73 51.83 -7.13
CA LYS A 73 13.77 51.19 -6.21
C LYS A 73 13.25 49.86 -6.76
N ALA A 74 12.94 49.78 -8.05
CA ALA A 74 12.48 48.56 -8.70
C ALA A 74 13.54 47.45 -8.69
N LYS A 75 14.83 47.82 -8.88
CA LYS A 75 15.94 46.88 -8.80
C LYS A 75 16.15 46.32 -7.40
N ALA A 76 16.09 47.18 -6.36
CA ALA A 76 16.17 46.75 -4.97
C ALA A 76 14.99 45.84 -4.59
N LEU A 77 13.78 46.22 -5.02
CA LEU A 77 12.58 45.42 -4.76
C LEU A 77 12.61 44.05 -5.49
N ALA A 78 13.14 43.99 -6.71
CA ALA A 78 13.29 42.74 -7.44
C ALA A 78 14.22 41.76 -6.71
N THR A 79 15.27 42.23 -6.05
CA THR A 79 16.15 41.42 -5.21
C THR A 79 15.39 40.86 -4.01
N ARG A 80 14.63 41.72 -3.30
CA ARG A 80 13.79 41.26 -2.16
C ARG A 80 12.73 40.27 -2.56
N VAL A 81 12.07 40.45 -3.70
CA VAL A 81 11.09 39.49 -4.24
C VAL A 81 11.74 38.14 -4.51
N LYS A 82 12.94 38.12 -5.11
CA LYS A 82 13.68 36.88 -5.36
C LYS A 82 14.09 36.17 -4.07
N GLU A 83 14.54 36.89 -3.06
CA GLU A 83 14.88 36.32 -1.75
C GLU A 83 13.62 35.74 -1.04
N ALA A 84 12.50 36.47 -1.09
CA ALA A 84 11.24 36.00 -0.51
C ALA A 84 10.69 34.78 -1.25
N ASP A 85 10.86 34.68 -2.58
CA ASP A 85 10.45 33.49 -3.35
C ASP A 85 11.31 32.28 -3.00
N ALA A 86 12.62 32.44 -2.83
CA ALA A 86 13.49 31.36 -2.36
C ALA A 86 13.09 30.89 -0.96
N LYS A 87 12.87 31.84 -0.02
CA LYS A 87 12.39 31.49 1.35
C LYS A 87 11.05 30.78 1.34
N ARG A 88 10.11 31.19 0.46
CA ARG A 88 8.82 30.51 0.27
C ARG A 88 9.04 29.07 -0.20
N ALA A 89 9.85 28.86 -1.25
CA ALA A 89 10.14 27.55 -1.79
C ALA A 89 10.81 26.61 -0.76
N ASP A 90 11.79 27.12 0.00
CA ASP A 90 12.46 26.38 1.07
C ASP A 90 11.47 25.96 2.18
N SER A 91 10.59 26.90 2.59
CA SER A 91 9.58 26.64 3.62
C SER A 91 8.52 25.62 3.15
N GLU A 92 8.13 25.64 1.87
CA GLU A 92 7.25 24.65 1.28
C GLU A 92 7.90 23.27 1.27
N ALA A 93 9.17 23.17 0.88
CA ALA A 93 9.91 21.91 0.86
C ALA A 93 10.09 21.34 2.27
N GLU A 94 10.44 22.17 3.27
CA GLU A 94 10.56 21.77 4.68
C GLU A 94 9.22 21.22 5.20
N PHE A 95 8.13 21.97 4.99
CA PHE A 95 6.80 21.54 5.39
C PHE A 95 6.41 20.21 4.74
N HIS A 96 6.60 20.09 3.43
CA HIS A 96 6.25 18.88 2.67
C HIS A 96 7.02 17.65 3.21
N LYS A 97 8.33 17.79 3.41
CA LYS A 97 9.18 16.73 3.94
C LYS A 97 8.71 16.26 5.33
N LEU A 98 8.41 17.18 6.23
CA LEU A 98 7.94 16.84 7.58
C LEU A 98 6.53 16.21 7.56
N ALA A 99 5.63 16.77 6.74
CA ALA A 99 4.26 16.27 6.62
C ALA A 99 4.18 14.84 6.01
N LEU A 100 5.12 14.47 5.14
CA LEU A 100 5.26 13.11 4.62
C LEU A 100 5.64 12.09 5.70
N GLY A 101 6.28 12.52 6.78
CA GLY A 101 6.64 11.68 7.92
C GLY A 101 5.46 11.31 8.82
N LEU A 102 4.33 12.04 8.75
CA LEU A 102 3.14 11.71 9.55
C LEU A 102 2.36 10.55 8.91
N SER A 103 2.07 9.54 9.72
CA SER A 103 1.15 8.45 9.34
C SER A 103 -0.31 8.90 9.36
N ASN A 104 -1.16 8.17 8.64
CA ASN A 104 -2.58 8.45 8.55
C ASN A 104 -3.28 8.41 9.92
N ILE A 105 -4.38 9.15 10.06
CA ILE A 105 -5.21 9.15 11.25
C ILE A 105 -5.89 7.78 11.37
N VAL A 106 -5.79 7.15 12.55
CA VAL A 106 -6.41 5.85 12.82
C VAL A 106 -7.93 5.95 12.96
N ASP A 107 -8.64 4.92 12.51
CA ASP A 107 -10.08 4.77 12.78
C ASP A 107 -10.27 4.53 14.30
N PRO A 108 -11.15 5.27 14.98
CA PRO A 108 -11.38 5.10 16.41
C PRO A 108 -11.93 3.71 16.79
N LYS A 109 -12.37 2.90 15.82
CA LYS A 109 -12.81 1.52 16.03
C LYS A 109 -11.67 0.50 15.96
N ALA A 110 -10.47 0.89 15.45
CA ALA A 110 -9.33 -0.01 15.40
C ALA A 110 -8.84 -0.37 16.81
N PRO A 111 -8.45 -1.62 17.09
CA PRO A 111 -7.87 -2.01 18.35
C PRO A 111 -6.59 -1.20 18.64
N ILE A 112 -6.43 -0.72 19.88
CA ILE A 112 -5.23 0.02 20.28
C ILE A 112 -4.21 -0.96 20.83
N GLY A 113 -2.97 -0.92 20.31
CA GLY A 113 -1.88 -1.79 20.81
C GLY A 113 -0.86 -2.13 19.73
N GLY A 114 0.03 -3.08 20.02
CA GLY A 114 1.02 -3.62 19.09
C GLY A 114 0.50 -4.81 18.29
N GLU A 115 1.41 -5.51 17.59
CA GLU A 115 1.10 -6.65 16.70
C GLU A 115 0.22 -7.74 17.37
N ALA A 116 0.40 -7.99 18.65
CA ALA A 116 -0.34 -9.03 19.40
C ALA A 116 -1.74 -8.60 19.89
N ASP A 117 -2.07 -7.30 19.83
CA ASP A 117 -3.30 -6.74 20.38
C ASP A 117 -4.45 -6.66 19.35
N PHE A 118 -4.35 -7.44 18.25
CA PHE A 118 -5.42 -7.56 17.27
C PHE A 118 -6.70 -8.17 17.87
N LYS A 119 -7.83 -7.92 17.24
CA LYS A 119 -9.11 -8.52 17.63
C LYS A 119 -9.55 -9.56 16.59
N VAL A 120 -9.77 -10.81 17.02
CA VAL A 120 -10.41 -11.82 16.17
C VAL A 120 -11.87 -11.44 15.98
N LEU A 121 -12.28 -11.29 14.72
CA LEU A 121 -13.65 -10.97 14.33
C LEU A 121 -14.46 -12.23 14.00
N GLU A 122 -13.84 -13.17 13.27
CA GLU A 122 -14.48 -14.39 12.81
C GLU A 122 -13.44 -15.53 12.71
N GLU A 123 -13.89 -16.76 12.93
CA GLU A 123 -13.15 -18.00 12.62
C GLU A 123 -13.99 -18.84 11.68
N ILE A 124 -13.42 -19.23 10.54
CA ILE A 124 -14.11 -19.94 9.47
C ILE A 124 -13.40 -21.27 9.19
N GLY A 125 -14.17 -22.34 9.18
CA GLY A 125 -13.67 -23.71 9.08
C GLY A 125 -13.04 -24.19 10.39
N GLN A 126 -12.62 -25.47 10.39
CA GLN A 126 -11.93 -26.08 11.53
C GLN A 126 -10.62 -26.68 11.06
N PRO A 127 -9.50 -26.48 11.78
CA PRO A 127 -8.25 -27.15 11.50
C PRO A 127 -8.45 -28.66 11.38
N ARG A 128 -7.98 -29.21 10.27
CA ARG A 128 -8.06 -30.67 10.04
C ARG A 128 -7.18 -31.41 11.05
N LYS A 129 -7.73 -32.44 11.68
CA LYS A 129 -6.96 -33.38 12.47
C LYS A 129 -6.47 -34.49 11.52
N PHE A 130 -5.18 -34.61 11.38
CA PHE A 130 -4.53 -35.66 10.60
C PHE A 130 -4.38 -36.92 11.45
N ASP A 131 -4.55 -38.07 10.82
CA ASP A 131 -4.26 -39.38 11.37
C ASP A 131 -2.85 -39.88 11.04
N PHE A 132 -2.04 -38.98 10.44
CA PHE A 132 -0.63 -39.16 10.09
C PHE A 132 0.15 -37.86 10.42
N GLU A 133 1.47 -37.95 10.44
CA GLU A 133 2.36 -36.77 10.63
C GLU A 133 2.31 -35.89 9.38
N PRO A 134 1.78 -34.66 9.48
CA PRO A 134 1.69 -33.77 8.33
C PRO A 134 3.09 -33.27 7.93
N LYS A 135 3.35 -33.25 6.61
CA LYS A 135 4.59 -32.71 6.02
C LYS A 135 4.45 -31.23 5.74
N ASP A 136 5.56 -30.50 5.86
CA ASP A 136 5.58 -29.10 5.47
C ASP A 136 5.58 -28.93 3.93
N HIS A 137 5.30 -27.71 3.49
CA HIS A 137 5.22 -27.38 2.06
C HIS A 137 6.53 -27.58 1.29
N VAL A 138 7.69 -27.58 1.97
CA VAL A 138 8.99 -27.88 1.32
C VAL A 138 9.12 -29.37 1.02
N GLU A 139 8.74 -30.23 1.98
CA GLU A 139 8.72 -31.67 1.80
C GLU A 139 7.68 -32.07 0.75
N LEU A 140 6.46 -31.54 0.85
CA LEU A 140 5.42 -31.75 -0.15
C LEU A 140 5.83 -31.23 -1.53
N GLY A 141 6.48 -30.07 -1.58
CA GLY A 141 7.03 -29.50 -2.80
C GLY A 141 8.04 -30.40 -3.50
N LYS A 142 8.90 -31.10 -2.73
CA LYS A 142 9.84 -32.11 -3.26
C LYS A 142 9.09 -33.35 -3.74
N ILE A 143 8.16 -33.88 -2.95
CA ILE A 143 7.37 -35.08 -3.28
C ILE A 143 6.56 -34.88 -4.56
N LEU A 144 6.02 -33.69 -4.77
CA LEU A 144 5.18 -33.34 -5.91
C LEU A 144 5.98 -32.78 -7.10
N GLY A 145 7.29 -32.52 -6.95
CA GLY A 145 8.06 -31.78 -7.94
C GLY A 145 7.52 -30.38 -8.19
N ALA A 146 7.05 -29.71 -7.14
CA ALA A 146 6.31 -28.44 -7.23
C ALA A 146 7.13 -27.21 -6.83
N ILE A 147 8.06 -27.35 -5.87
CA ILE A 147 8.84 -26.25 -5.29
C ILE A 147 10.31 -26.66 -5.22
N ASP A 148 11.20 -25.82 -5.75
CA ASP A 148 12.65 -26.01 -5.69
C ASP A 148 13.33 -24.79 -5.06
N VAL A 149 13.55 -24.86 -3.76
CA VAL A 149 14.24 -23.82 -2.99
C VAL A 149 15.78 -23.90 -3.14
N GLU A 150 16.32 -25.08 -3.43
CA GLU A 150 17.76 -25.30 -3.54
C GLU A 150 18.32 -24.64 -4.81
N ARG A 151 17.63 -24.82 -5.96
CA ARG A 151 17.98 -24.14 -7.20
C ARG A 151 17.68 -22.64 -7.14
N GLY A 152 16.60 -22.23 -6.46
CA GLY A 152 16.31 -20.81 -6.20
C GLY A 152 17.45 -20.14 -5.44
N ALA A 153 17.91 -20.76 -4.35
CA ALA A 153 19.05 -20.27 -3.57
C ALA A 153 20.37 -20.26 -4.36
N LYS A 154 20.60 -21.26 -5.22
CA LYS A 154 21.77 -21.33 -6.09
C LYS A 154 21.84 -20.17 -7.10
N VAL A 155 20.69 -19.76 -7.65
CA VAL A 155 20.65 -18.74 -8.71
C VAL A 155 20.60 -17.32 -8.14
N SER A 156 19.80 -17.10 -7.08
CA SER A 156 19.48 -15.75 -6.60
C SER A 156 19.76 -15.53 -5.12
N GLY A 157 20.16 -16.56 -4.38
CA GLY A 157 20.40 -16.49 -2.94
C GLY A 157 19.23 -16.99 -2.11
N ALA A 158 19.37 -16.86 -0.78
CA ALA A 158 18.32 -17.27 0.16
C ALA A 158 16.99 -16.55 -0.12
N ARG A 159 15.85 -17.19 0.22
CA ARG A 159 14.49 -16.66 0.04
C ARG A 159 14.07 -16.46 -1.43
N PHE A 160 14.75 -17.14 -2.37
CA PHE A 160 14.30 -17.35 -3.74
C PHE A 160 13.98 -18.81 -3.97
N TYR A 161 13.07 -19.08 -4.88
CA TYR A 161 12.59 -20.42 -5.18
C TYR A 161 12.19 -20.52 -6.66
N TYR A 162 12.04 -21.73 -7.15
CA TYR A 162 11.35 -22.02 -8.39
C TYR A 162 10.05 -22.74 -8.06
N LEU A 163 8.96 -22.38 -8.74
CA LEU A 163 7.81 -23.27 -8.90
C LEU A 163 8.03 -24.11 -10.16
N THR A 164 7.80 -25.39 -10.04
CA THR A 164 8.02 -26.37 -11.14
C THR A 164 6.79 -27.24 -11.28
N GLY A 165 6.58 -27.83 -12.45
CA GLY A 165 5.50 -28.79 -12.67
C GLY A 165 4.15 -28.32 -12.14
N VAL A 166 3.55 -29.10 -11.24
CA VAL A 166 2.24 -28.80 -10.65
C VAL A 166 2.24 -27.53 -9.79
N GLY A 167 3.38 -27.11 -9.25
CA GLY A 167 3.50 -25.85 -8.50
C GLY A 167 3.30 -24.62 -9.39
N ALA A 168 3.93 -24.61 -10.58
CA ALA A 168 3.75 -23.52 -11.56
C ALA A 168 2.32 -23.51 -12.10
N LEU A 169 1.74 -24.68 -12.38
CA LEU A 169 0.34 -24.77 -12.81
C LEU A 169 -0.62 -24.29 -11.72
N LEU A 170 -0.36 -24.58 -10.45
CA LEU A 170 -1.17 -24.13 -9.32
C LEU A 170 -1.13 -22.58 -9.19
N GLU A 171 0.02 -21.96 -9.37
CA GLU A 171 0.11 -20.50 -9.41
C GLU A 171 -0.78 -19.91 -10.51
N LEU A 172 -0.65 -20.41 -11.75
CA LEU A 172 -1.46 -19.92 -12.87
C LEU A 172 -2.97 -20.13 -12.65
N ALA A 173 -3.35 -21.25 -12.02
CA ALA A 173 -4.74 -21.52 -11.67
C ALA A 173 -5.27 -20.54 -10.61
N LEU A 174 -4.48 -20.24 -9.57
CA LEU A 174 -4.80 -19.28 -8.51
C LEU A 174 -4.98 -17.87 -9.10
N VAL A 175 -4.06 -17.43 -9.96
CA VAL A 175 -4.13 -16.11 -10.63
C VAL A 175 -5.40 -16.04 -11.49
N ASN A 176 -5.65 -17.04 -12.33
CA ASN A 176 -6.82 -17.04 -13.21
C ASN A 176 -8.13 -17.04 -12.43
N TYR A 177 -8.22 -17.83 -11.34
CA TYR A 177 -9.38 -17.83 -10.48
C TYR A 177 -9.59 -16.48 -9.80
N ALA A 178 -8.54 -15.88 -9.22
CA ALA A 178 -8.59 -14.58 -8.56
C ALA A 178 -9.05 -13.46 -9.52
N ILE A 179 -8.48 -13.41 -10.73
CA ILE A 179 -8.88 -12.42 -11.75
C ILE A 179 -10.33 -12.64 -12.18
N SER A 180 -10.76 -13.90 -12.36
CA SER A 180 -12.16 -14.22 -12.70
C SER A 180 -13.13 -13.76 -11.61
N LEU A 181 -12.80 -13.99 -10.33
CA LEU A 181 -13.58 -13.54 -9.19
C LEU A 181 -13.69 -12.01 -9.15
N ALA A 182 -12.55 -11.32 -9.23
CA ALA A 182 -12.49 -9.85 -9.23
C ALA A 182 -13.28 -9.24 -10.42
N THR A 183 -13.14 -9.81 -11.62
CA THR A 183 -13.87 -9.34 -12.80
C THR A 183 -15.38 -9.47 -12.62
N LYS A 184 -15.87 -10.57 -12.04
CA LYS A 184 -17.30 -10.76 -11.70
C LYS A 184 -17.77 -9.74 -10.67
N ALA A 185 -16.90 -9.32 -9.75
CA ALA A 185 -17.16 -8.27 -8.77
C ALA A 185 -17.08 -6.83 -9.34
N GLY A 186 -16.80 -6.69 -10.65
CA GLY A 186 -16.76 -5.42 -11.35
C GLY A 186 -15.40 -4.72 -11.31
N PHE A 187 -14.32 -5.44 -10.99
CA PHE A 187 -12.96 -4.91 -11.10
C PHE A 187 -12.46 -4.99 -12.56
N ILE A 188 -11.69 -3.98 -12.96
CA ILE A 188 -10.98 -3.96 -14.22
C ILE A 188 -9.62 -4.62 -14.01
N PRO A 189 -9.31 -5.75 -14.68
CA PRO A 189 -8.01 -6.42 -14.54
C PRO A 189 -6.90 -5.60 -15.21
N MET A 190 -5.74 -5.52 -14.54
CA MET A 190 -4.55 -4.81 -14.99
C MET A 190 -3.29 -5.64 -14.78
N ILE A 191 -2.33 -5.47 -15.68
CA ILE A 191 -0.93 -5.90 -15.53
C ILE A 191 -0.10 -4.62 -15.45
N PRO A 192 0.16 -4.10 -14.24
CA PRO A 192 0.84 -2.82 -14.06
C PRO A 192 2.37 -2.97 -14.19
N PRO A 193 3.10 -1.85 -14.47
CA PRO A 193 4.55 -1.84 -14.39
C PRO A 193 5.02 -2.10 -12.96
N VAL A 194 6.11 -2.84 -12.81
CA VAL A 194 6.74 -3.15 -11.52
C VAL A 194 7.90 -2.22 -11.17
N LEU A 195 8.39 -1.46 -12.14
CA LEU A 195 9.32 -0.36 -11.95
C LEU A 195 8.55 0.95 -11.92
N VAL A 196 8.67 1.68 -10.83
CA VAL A 196 7.93 2.93 -10.61
C VAL A 196 8.86 4.07 -10.24
N LYS A 197 8.45 5.30 -10.58
CA LYS A 197 9.16 6.52 -10.22
C LYS A 197 9.03 6.82 -8.71
N PRO A 198 9.97 7.60 -8.13
CA PRO A 198 9.92 8.01 -6.72
C PRO A 198 8.57 8.59 -6.30
N ALA A 199 7.95 9.43 -7.13
CA ALA A 199 6.67 10.08 -6.82
C ALA A 199 5.53 9.08 -6.54
N ALA A 200 5.48 7.93 -7.23
CA ALA A 200 4.49 6.89 -6.97
C ALA A 200 4.73 6.20 -5.62
N MET A 201 5.98 5.90 -5.28
CA MET A 201 6.37 5.29 -4.01
C MET A 201 6.12 6.24 -2.83
N GLU A 202 6.47 7.51 -2.98
CA GLU A 202 6.25 8.54 -1.97
C GLU A 202 4.76 8.81 -1.76
N GLY A 203 4.01 8.93 -2.86
CA GLY A 203 2.57 9.17 -2.82
C GLY A 203 1.79 8.08 -2.11
N THR A 204 2.21 6.84 -2.22
CA THR A 204 1.59 5.69 -1.54
C THR A 204 2.10 5.47 -0.11
N GLY A 205 3.20 6.12 0.29
CA GLY A 205 3.75 6.05 1.65
C GLY A 205 4.83 5.00 1.87
N PHE A 206 5.35 4.36 0.81
CA PHE A 206 6.35 3.29 0.93
C PHE A 206 7.79 3.79 1.13
N LEU A 207 8.07 5.10 0.95
CA LEU A 207 9.38 5.70 1.24
C LEU A 207 9.50 6.28 2.67
N GLY A 208 8.53 5.97 3.55
CA GLY A 208 8.60 6.27 4.98
C GLY A 208 9.26 5.13 5.76
N GLN A 209 8.55 4.63 6.77
CA GLN A 209 9.01 3.54 7.65
C GLN A 209 9.36 2.24 6.90
N ALA A 210 8.68 1.97 5.77
CA ALA A 210 8.89 0.78 4.95
C ALA A 210 10.05 0.89 3.95
N ALA A 211 10.76 2.02 3.88
CA ALA A 211 11.77 2.29 2.85
C ALA A 211 12.90 1.27 2.81
N GLU A 212 13.29 0.68 3.96
CA GLU A 212 14.32 -0.35 4.05
C GLU A 212 13.93 -1.66 3.34
N ASN A 213 12.63 -1.90 3.15
CA ASN A 213 12.09 -3.07 2.46
C ASN A 213 12.01 -2.91 0.94
N VAL A 214 12.32 -1.74 0.42
CA VAL A 214 12.19 -1.43 -1.00
C VAL A 214 13.51 -1.60 -1.74
N PHE A 215 13.48 -2.23 -2.92
CA PHE A 215 14.61 -2.26 -3.84
C PHE A 215 14.64 -0.98 -4.67
N HIS A 216 15.73 -0.22 -4.58
CA HIS A 216 15.98 1.00 -5.33
C HIS A 216 17.08 0.78 -6.37
N LEU A 217 16.77 1.04 -7.64
CA LEU A 217 17.74 1.08 -8.74
C LEU A 217 18.29 2.51 -8.86
N LYS A 218 19.40 2.76 -8.20
CA LYS A 218 19.91 4.12 -7.97
C LYS A 218 20.34 4.84 -9.25
N GLU A 219 20.83 4.12 -10.25
CA GLU A 219 21.33 4.70 -11.50
C GLU A 219 20.19 5.23 -12.36
N ASP A 220 19.04 4.56 -12.36
CA ASP A 220 17.87 4.92 -13.16
C ASP A 220 16.81 5.68 -12.36
N ASP A 221 16.99 5.77 -11.03
CA ASP A 221 16.04 6.33 -10.06
C ASP A 221 14.65 5.70 -10.16
N PHE A 222 14.60 4.37 -10.22
CA PHE A 222 13.39 3.58 -10.16
C PHE A 222 13.36 2.69 -8.93
N TYR A 223 12.16 2.35 -8.52
CA TYR A 223 11.91 1.41 -7.43
C TYR A 223 11.18 0.16 -7.94
N LEU A 224 11.58 -1.03 -7.45
CA LEU A 224 10.77 -2.23 -7.61
C LEU A 224 9.62 -2.23 -6.59
N VAL A 225 8.40 -2.47 -7.06
CA VAL A 225 7.22 -2.46 -6.19
C VAL A 225 7.18 -3.68 -5.27
N GLY A 226 6.81 -3.47 -4.01
CA GLY A 226 6.51 -4.53 -3.06
C GLY A 226 5.05 -5.02 -3.12
N THR A 227 4.24 -4.37 -3.94
CA THR A 227 2.81 -4.62 -4.18
C THR A 227 2.34 -3.81 -5.38
N SER A 228 1.39 -4.34 -6.16
CA SER A 228 0.75 -3.57 -7.23
C SER A 228 -0.14 -2.43 -6.73
N GLU A 229 -0.41 -2.34 -5.42
CA GLU A 229 -1.02 -1.14 -4.82
C GLU A 229 -0.36 0.15 -5.30
N VAL A 230 0.98 0.18 -5.39
CA VAL A 230 1.72 1.40 -5.77
C VAL A 230 1.36 1.89 -7.18
N PRO A 231 1.53 1.09 -8.25
CA PRO A 231 1.16 1.54 -9.58
C PRO A 231 -0.35 1.71 -9.77
N LEU A 232 -1.20 0.96 -9.05
CA LEU A 232 -2.65 1.11 -9.12
C LEU A 232 -3.09 2.43 -8.47
N ALA A 233 -2.55 2.80 -7.30
CA ALA A 233 -2.83 4.07 -6.65
C ALA A 233 -2.35 5.26 -7.49
N ALA A 234 -1.16 5.14 -8.12
CA ALA A 234 -0.60 6.17 -8.96
C ALA A 234 -1.20 6.23 -10.37
N TYR A 235 -2.06 5.28 -10.74
CA TYR A 235 -2.67 5.22 -12.08
C TYR A 235 -3.43 6.50 -12.44
N HIS A 236 -4.06 7.11 -11.46
CA HIS A 236 -4.80 8.37 -11.59
C HIS A 236 -4.08 9.58 -10.95
N MET A 237 -2.75 9.52 -10.79
CA MET A 237 -1.98 10.64 -10.24
C MET A 237 -2.21 11.91 -11.05
N ASP A 238 -2.43 13.05 -10.33
CA ASP A 238 -2.74 14.38 -10.87
C ASP A 238 -4.07 14.50 -11.65
N GLU A 239 -4.98 13.53 -11.53
CA GLU A 239 -6.25 13.53 -12.24
C GLU A 239 -7.42 14.01 -11.36
N ILE A 240 -8.47 14.52 -12.03
CA ILE A 240 -9.78 14.79 -11.45
C ILE A 240 -10.76 13.76 -12.03
N LEU A 241 -11.18 12.83 -11.20
CA LEU A 241 -12.06 11.74 -11.57
C LEU A 241 -13.52 12.23 -11.68
N ASP A 242 -14.29 11.56 -12.56
CA ASP A 242 -15.73 11.75 -12.65
C ASP A 242 -16.41 11.09 -11.44
N GLY A 243 -16.96 11.90 -10.54
CA GLY A 243 -17.61 11.42 -9.32
C GLY A 243 -18.84 10.52 -9.56
N ALA A 244 -19.44 10.58 -10.74
CA ALA A 244 -20.55 9.69 -11.12
C ALA A 244 -20.11 8.25 -11.42
N LYS A 245 -18.82 8.05 -11.71
CA LYS A 245 -18.23 6.73 -12.01
C LYS A 245 -17.63 6.04 -10.80
N LEU A 246 -17.58 6.70 -9.65
CA LEU A 246 -17.07 6.10 -8.42
C LEU A 246 -18.06 5.07 -7.84
N PRO A 247 -17.60 3.94 -7.29
CA PRO A 247 -16.20 3.56 -7.14
C PRO A 247 -15.57 3.03 -8.43
N LEU A 248 -14.30 3.41 -8.69
CA LEU A 248 -13.46 2.79 -9.71
C LEU A 248 -12.65 1.66 -9.06
N ARG A 249 -12.76 0.45 -9.58
CA ARG A 249 -12.13 -0.75 -9.03
C ARG A 249 -11.19 -1.39 -10.05
N TYR A 250 -9.98 -1.67 -9.62
CA TYR A 250 -8.93 -2.29 -10.42
C TYR A 250 -8.37 -3.51 -9.70
N THR A 251 -8.04 -4.57 -10.45
CA THR A 251 -7.31 -5.71 -9.92
C THR A 251 -6.00 -5.87 -10.66
N GLY A 252 -4.87 -5.75 -9.93
CA GLY A 252 -3.53 -5.80 -10.49
C GLY A 252 -2.87 -7.15 -10.23
N TYR A 253 -2.40 -7.82 -11.28
CA TYR A 253 -1.51 -8.97 -11.18
C TYR A 253 -0.07 -8.54 -11.46
N SER A 254 0.82 -8.78 -10.50
CA SER A 254 2.24 -8.46 -10.68
C SER A 254 3.15 -9.29 -9.80
N PRO A 255 4.41 -9.50 -10.20
CA PRO A 255 5.48 -9.78 -9.25
C PRO A 255 5.64 -8.63 -8.26
N CYS A 256 6.02 -8.99 -7.04
CA CYS A 256 6.27 -8.11 -5.91
C CYS A 256 7.65 -8.40 -5.34
N PHE A 257 8.36 -7.36 -4.92
CA PHE A 257 9.76 -7.46 -4.49
C PHE A 257 9.93 -6.81 -3.12
N ARG A 258 10.45 -7.57 -2.14
CA ARG A 258 10.68 -7.08 -0.78
C ARG A 258 12.05 -7.50 -0.27
N ARG A 259 12.80 -6.58 0.34
CA ARG A 259 14.10 -6.89 0.97
C ARG A 259 13.95 -7.71 2.24
N GLU A 260 12.75 -7.76 2.82
CA GLU A 260 12.47 -8.44 4.09
C GLU A 260 13.44 -8.01 5.20
N ALA A 261 13.80 -6.72 5.23
CA ALA A 261 14.65 -6.13 6.25
C ALA A 261 14.01 -6.31 7.64
N GLY A 262 14.85 -6.56 8.67
CA GLY A 262 14.35 -6.80 10.02
C GLY A 262 13.76 -8.19 10.29
N SER A 263 13.61 -9.05 9.27
CA SER A 263 13.03 -10.40 9.41
C SER A 263 14.08 -11.50 9.60
N TYR A 264 15.25 -11.18 10.17
CA TYR A 264 16.31 -12.15 10.42
C TYR A 264 15.82 -13.28 11.33
N GLY A 265 16.01 -14.53 10.87
CA GLY A 265 15.58 -15.72 11.60
C GLY A 265 14.10 -16.06 11.55
N LYS A 266 13.22 -15.17 11.05
CA LYS A 266 11.79 -15.44 10.89
C LYS A 266 11.52 -16.12 9.54
N ASP A 267 10.76 -17.23 9.53
CA ASP A 267 10.32 -17.95 8.32
C ASP A 267 11.44 -18.19 7.28
N THR A 268 12.60 -18.68 7.76
CA THR A 268 13.77 -18.93 6.90
C THR A 268 13.63 -20.18 6.05
N ARG A 269 12.70 -21.08 6.39
CA ARG A 269 12.41 -22.30 5.66
C ARG A 269 11.20 -22.13 4.75
N GLY A 270 11.32 -22.54 3.50
CA GLY A 270 10.24 -22.56 2.52
C GLY A 270 9.94 -21.24 1.84
N ILE A 271 8.67 -21.02 1.45
CA ILE A 271 8.26 -19.93 0.58
C ILE A 271 7.24 -18.97 1.23
N ILE A 272 7.03 -19.04 2.55
CA ILE A 272 6.09 -18.14 3.26
C ILE A 272 6.59 -16.68 3.21
N ARG A 273 7.93 -16.48 3.30
CA ARG A 273 8.57 -15.16 3.30
C ARG A 273 9.74 -15.14 2.33
N VAL A 274 9.55 -14.50 1.19
CA VAL A 274 10.45 -14.52 0.04
C VAL A 274 10.70 -13.11 -0.51
N HIS A 275 11.80 -12.92 -1.25
CA HIS A 275 12.17 -11.63 -1.83
C HIS A 275 11.39 -11.27 -3.08
N GLN A 276 10.92 -12.28 -3.81
CA GLN A 276 10.09 -12.13 -5.00
C GLN A 276 8.90 -13.09 -4.91
N PHE A 277 7.71 -12.59 -5.19
CA PHE A 277 6.47 -13.37 -5.21
C PHE A 277 5.42 -12.70 -6.08
N GLU A 278 4.46 -13.46 -6.56
CA GLU A 278 3.33 -12.98 -7.35
C GLU A 278 2.13 -12.71 -6.45
N LYS A 279 1.37 -11.66 -6.79
CA LYS A 279 0.19 -11.21 -6.06
C LYS A 279 -0.90 -10.71 -6.99
N VAL A 280 -2.14 -11.03 -6.68
CA VAL A 280 -3.31 -10.35 -7.25
C VAL A 280 -3.87 -9.41 -6.19
N GLU A 281 -3.87 -8.11 -6.51
CA GLU A 281 -4.26 -7.02 -5.61
C GLU A 281 -5.55 -6.39 -6.11
N MET A 282 -6.48 -6.11 -5.21
CA MET A 282 -7.64 -5.27 -5.43
C MET A 282 -7.31 -3.83 -5.03
N PHE A 283 -7.76 -2.86 -5.81
CA PHE A 283 -7.63 -1.44 -5.49
C PHE A 283 -8.91 -0.69 -5.85
N SER A 284 -9.36 0.20 -4.97
CA SER A 284 -10.58 0.97 -5.17
C SER A 284 -10.35 2.45 -4.91
N PHE A 285 -10.87 3.29 -5.82
CA PHE A 285 -11.07 4.72 -5.60
C PHE A 285 -12.55 4.94 -5.37
N CYS A 286 -12.94 5.50 -4.23
CA CYS A 286 -14.34 5.79 -3.92
C CYS A 286 -14.50 7.16 -3.28
N LYS A 287 -15.75 7.56 -3.03
CA LYS A 287 -16.02 8.75 -2.23
C LYS A 287 -15.62 8.50 -0.77
N PRO A 288 -15.11 9.51 -0.03
CA PRO A 288 -14.70 9.34 1.36
C PRO A 288 -15.81 8.77 2.26
N GLU A 289 -17.05 9.19 2.06
CA GLU A 289 -18.22 8.68 2.80
C GLU A 289 -18.52 7.21 2.57
N ASP A 290 -18.10 6.65 1.44
CA ASP A 290 -18.31 5.24 1.07
C ASP A 290 -17.15 4.33 1.51
N ALA A 291 -16.02 4.90 1.96
CA ALA A 291 -14.78 4.15 2.21
C ALA A 291 -14.96 3.00 3.20
N ALA A 292 -15.72 3.20 4.29
CA ALA A 292 -15.96 2.15 5.28
C ALA A 292 -16.77 0.98 4.69
N SER A 293 -17.79 1.26 3.87
CA SER A 293 -18.60 0.21 3.21
C SER A 293 -17.81 -0.51 2.12
N GLU A 294 -16.97 0.21 1.39
CA GLU A 294 -16.11 -0.36 0.36
C GLU A 294 -15.04 -1.27 0.97
N HIS A 295 -14.48 -0.90 2.15
CA HIS A 295 -13.55 -1.74 2.90
C HIS A 295 -14.16 -3.09 3.28
N GLN A 296 -15.41 -3.10 3.75
CA GLN A 296 -16.13 -4.35 4.06
C GLN A 296 -16.36 -5.22 2.81
N LYS A 297 -16.56 -4.62 1.64
CA LYS A 297 -16.68 -5.38 0.39
C LYS A 297 -15.36 -6.02 -0.02
N LEU A 298 -14.22 -5.29 0.10
CA LEU A 298 -12.89 -5.87 -0.16
C LEU A 298 -12.66 -7.10 0.73
N LEU A 299 -12.92 -6.98 2.03
CA LEU A 299 -12.84 -8.10 2.97
C LEU A 299 -13.78 -9.26 2.57
N ALA A 300 -14.99 -8.97 2.10
CA ALA A 300 -15.93 -10.00 1.67
C ALA A 300 -15.41 -10.79 0.45
N TRP A 301 -14.74 -10.13 -0.51
CA TRP A 301 -14.13 -10.82 -1.67
C TRP A 301 -12.89 -11.64 -1.28
N GLU A 302 -12.08 -11.19 -0.31
CA GLU A 302 -11.00 -12.00 0.26
C GLU A 302 -11.55 -13.26 0.91
N LYS A 303 -12.62 -13.14 1.70
CA LYS A 303 -13.31 -14.29 2.32
C LYS A 303 -13.91 -15.24 1.27
N GLU A 304 -14.51 -14.71 0.20
CA GLU A 304 -15.04 -15.51 -0.90
C GLU A 304 -13.94 -16.33 -1.57
N PHE A 305 -12.78 -15.71 -1.83
CA PHE A 305 -11.61 -16.41 -2.37
C PHE A 305 -11.13 -17.52 -1.41
N LEU A 306 -10.95 -17.21 -0.12
CA LEU A 306 -10.46 -18.17 0.87
C LEU A 306 -11.43 -19.35 1.08
N ASN A 307 -12.74 -19.07 1.09
CA ASN A 307 -13.76 -20.12 1.14
C ASN A 307 -13.68 -21.07 -0.05
N ALA A 308 -13.41 -20.54 -1.25
CA ALA A 308 -13.24 -21.35 -2.45
C ALA A 308 -11.95 -22.20 -2.42
N MET A 309 -10.95 -21.83 -1.62
CA MET A 309 -9.74 -22.64 -1.40
C MET A 309 -9.96 -23.75 -0.36
N GLU A 310 -11.12 -23.80 0.29
CA GLU A 310 -11.51 -24.86 1.25
C GLU A 310 -10.51 -24.99 2.42
N ILE A 311 -9.92 -23.89 2.89
CA ILE A 311 -8.96 -23.85 3.99
C ILE A 311 -9.55 -23.18 5.23
N PRO A 312 -9.18 -23.61 6.45
CA PRO A 312 -9.57 -22.90 7.67
C PRO A 312 -8.80 -21.59 7.79
N TYR A 313 -9.50 -20.52 8.19
CA TYR A 313 -8.89 -19.21 8.41
C TYR A 313 -9.63 -18.41 9.47
N ARG A 314 -9.02 -17.35 9.96
CA ARG A 314 -9.66 -16.35 10.81
C ARG A 314 -9.52 -14.96 10.21
N VAL A 315 -10.43 -14.07 10.56
CA VAL A 315 -10.40 -12.64 10.23
C VAL A 315 -10.03 -11.87 11.49
N ILE A 316 -9.05 -11.00 11.40
CA ILE A 316 -8.63 -10.14 12.49
C ILE A 316 -8.76 -8.67 12.13
N ASP A 317 -9.10 -7.84 13.11
CA ASP A 317 -9.01 -6.39 13.09
C ASP A 317 -7.64 -6.01 13.64
N VAL A 318 -6.79 -5.45 12.81
CA VAL A 318 -5.38 -5.21 13.11
C VAL A 318 -5.23 -4.04 14.07
N ALA A 319 -4.36 -4.19 15.08
CA ALA A 319 -4.11 -3.15 16.05
C ALA A 319 -3.34 -1.95 15.47
N THR A 320 -3.54 -0.78 16.07
CA THR A 320 -3.03 0.50 15.57
C THR A 320 -1.52 0.56 15.41
N GLY A 321 -0.75 -0.14 16.22
CA GLY A 321 0.71 -0.19 16.16
C GLY A 321 1.28 -1.09 15.05
N ASP A 322 0.41 -1.92 14.41
CA ASP A 322 0.77 -2.76 13.26
C ASP A 322 0.17 -2.27 11.93
N LEU A 323 -0.46 -1.11 11.94
CA LEU A 323 -0.95 -0.47 10.72
C LEU A 323 0.20 0.10 9.89
N GLY A 324 0.22 -0.17 8.59
CA GLY A 324 1.06 0.57 7.65
C GLY A 324 0.75 2.09 7.70
N SER A 325 1.73 2.92 7.39
CA SER A 325 1.64 4.39 7.53
C SER A 325 0.46 5.02 6.78
N SER A 326 0.01 4.42 5.67
CA SER A 326 -1.13 4.90 4.87
C SER A 326 -2.48 4.41 5.38
N ALA A 327 -2.54 3.29 6.11
CA ALA A 327 -3.78 2.69 6.54
C ALA A 327 -4.43 3.44 7.71
N ASN A 328 -5.72 3.72 7.57
CA ASN A 328 -6.59 4.20 8.65
C ASN A 328 -7.12 3.04 9.49
N ARG A 329 -7.45 1.92 8.84
CA ARG A 329 -7.87 0.65 9.42
C ARG A 329 -7.49 -0.50 8.49
N LYS A 330 -7.22 -1.67 9.06
CA LYS A 330 -6.77 -2.85 8.31
C LYS A 330 -7.44 -4.10 8.87
N PHE A 331 -7.85 -5.01 7.99
CA PHE A 331 -8.25 -6.35 8.34
C PHE A 331 -7.32 -7.35 7.66
N ASP A 332 -6.91 -8.38 8.37
CA ASP A 332 -6.15 -9.49 7.82
C ASP A 332 -6.98 -10.78 7.87
N CYS A 333 -6.84 -11.61 6.84
CA CYS A 333 -7.26 -12.98 6.92
C CYS A 333 -6.03 -13.87 7.11
N GLU A 334 -6.05 -14.70 8.11
CA GLU A 334 -4.96 -15.59 8.47
C GLU A 334 -5.39 -17.04 8.29
N ALA A 335 -4.71 -17.80 7.41
CA ALA A 335 -4.98 -19.22 7.19
C ALA A 335 -4.27 -20.09 8.24
N TRP A 336 -4.88 -21.18 8.62
CA TRP A 336 -4.26 -22.19 9.46
C TRP A 336 -3.15 -22.92 8.70
N ILE A 337 -1.97 -23.01 9.28
CA ILE A 337 -0.84 -23.77 8.75
C ILE A 337 -0.56 -24.96 9.68
N PRO A 338 -0.92 -26.19 9.25
CA PRO A 338 -0.87 -27.39 10.10
C PRO A 338 0.47 -27.65 10.75
N THR A 339 1.57 -27.57 9.99
CA THR A 339 2.92 -27.85 10.50
C THR A 339 3.45 -26.81 11.46
N GLN A 340 2.92 -25.59 11.43
CA GLN A 340 3.26 -24.53 12.37
C GLN A 340 2.32 -24.46 13.57
N ASN A 341 1.20 -25.21 13.53
CA ASN A 341 0.13 -25.15 14.53
C ASN A 341 -0.28 -23.70 14.83
N ALA A 342 -0.40 -22.87 13.78
CA ALA A 342 -0.64 -21.44 13.90
C ALA A 342 -1.41 -20.89 12.71
N TYR A 343 -2.11 -19.77 12.93
CA TYR A 343 -2.67 -18.94 11.88
C TYR A 343 -1.58 -18.02 11.31
N ARG A 344 -1.58 -17.86 9.99
CA ARG A 344 -0.61 -17.01 9.25
C ARG A 344 -1.35 -16.13 8.27
N GLU A 345 -1.01 -14.82 8.24
CA GLU A 345 -1.56 -13.86 7.31
C GLU A 345 -1.37 -14.33 5.85
N VAL A 346 -2.47 -14.40 5.11
CA VAL A 346 -2.49 -14.77 3.68
C VAL A 346 -3.08 -13.67 2.81
N THR A 347 -3.98 -12.86 3.35
CA THR A 347 -4.54 -11.66 2.70
C THR A 347 -4.68 -10.52 3.70
N SER A 348 -4.74 -9.29 3.19
CA SER A 348 -4.85 -8.08 3.98
C SER A 348 -5.60 -7.02 3.20
N THR A 349 -6.54 -6.32 3.82
CA THR A 349 -7.23 -5.18 3.20
C THR A 349 -7.14 -3.94 4.08
N SER A 350 -6.84 -2.78 3.46
CA SER A 350 -6.62 -1.50 4.12
C SER A 350 -7.54 -0.42 3.57
N ASN A 351 -8.14 0.35 4.47
CA ASN A 351 -8.73 1.64 4.16
C ASN A 351 -7.66 2.72 4.37
N CYS A 352 -7.27 3.41 3.31
CA CYS A 352 -6.31 4.51 3.37
C CYS A 352 -6.97 5.89 3.45
N SER A 353 -8.30 5.95 3.51
CA SER A 353 -9.05 7.20 3.46
C SER A 353 -8.54 8.12 2.33
N GLU A 354 -8.43 9.41 2.53
CA GLU A 354 -7.90 10.36 1.54
C GLU A 354 -6.36 10.48 1.54
N PHE A 355 -5.65 9.70 2.36
CA PHE A 355 -4.22 9.90 2.64
C PHE A 355 -3.34 9.78 1.40
N GLN A 356 -3.51 8.72 0.62
CA GLN A 356 -2.75 8.50 -0.62
C GLN A 356 -3.22 9.45 -1.73
N ALA A 357 -4.53 9.63 -1.86
CA ALA A 357 -5.10 10.53 -2.87
C ALA A 357 -4.61 11.98 -2.72
N ARG A 358 -4.44 12.47 -1.46
CA ARG A 358 -3.84 13.80 -1.20
C ARG A 358 -2.39 13.88 -1.63
N ARG A 359 -1.60 12.82 -1.46
CA ARG A 359 -0.19 12.77 -1.88
C ARG A 359 -0.06 12.67 -3.40
N LEU A 360 -0.91 11.87 -4.03
CA LEU A 360 -0.93 11.61 -5.46
C LEU A 360 -1.79 12.64 -6.24
N ASN A 361 -2.39 13.63 -5.54
CA ASN A 361 -3.23 14.65 -6.13
C ASN A 361 -4.41 14.08 -6.94
N VAL A 362 -4.97 12.94 -6.48
CA VAL A 362 -6.17 12.32 -7.08
C VAL A 362 -7.41 12.93 -6.45
N ARG A 363 -8.25 13.54 -7.26
CA ARG A 363 -9.42 14.30 -6.80
C ARG A 363 -10.67 13.86 -7.54
N THR A 364 -11.83 14.21 -7.01
CA THR A 364 -13.10 14.11 -7.71
C THR A 364 -13.79 15.47 -7.75
N LYS A 365 -14.64 15.70 -8.75
CA LYS A 365 -15.46 16.89 -8.84
C LYS A 365 -16.81 16.63 -8.18
N GLY A 366 -17.16 17.44 -7.18
CA GLY A 366 -18.45 17.48 -6.52
C GLY A 366 -19.13 18.84 -6.69
N ASP A 367 -20.29 19.01 -6.09
CA ASP A 367 -21.10 20.25 -6.18
C ASP A 367 -20.39 21.47 -5.55
N SER A 368 -19.57 21.24 -4.52
CA SER A 368 -18.81 22.27 -3.80
C SER A 368 -17.38 22.49 -4.33
N GLY A 369 -17.02 21.90 -5.48
CA GLY A 369 -15.69 21.97 -6.06
C GLY A 369 -14.98 20.61 -6.14
N THR A 370 -13.64 20.62 -6.12
CA THR A 370 -12.84 19.39 -6.16
C THR A 370 -12.41 18.99 -4.75
N SER A 371 -12.51 17.70 -4.43
CA SER A 371 -12.05 17.09 -3.17
C SER A 371 -11.26 15.81 -3.44
N PRO A 372 -10.33 15.40 -2.54
CA PRO A 372 -9.69 14.11 -2.64
C PRO A 372 -10.70 12.95 -2.61
N VAL A 373 -10.36 11.86 -3.27
CA VAL A 373 -11.07 10.59 -3.15
C VAL A 373 -10.51 9.76 -1.99
N ALA A 374 -11.22 8.75 -1.53
CA ALA A 374 -10.65 7.71 -0.69
C ALA A 374 -10.03 6.60 -1.55
N THR A 375 -8.94 6.01 -1.05
CA THR A 375 -8.27 4.85 -1.65
C THR A 375 -8.31 3.67 -0.70
N LEU A 376 -8.49 2.49 -1.25
CA LEU A 376 -8.50 1.23 -0.52
C LEU A 376 -7.75 0.17 -1.33
N ASN A 377 -7.06 -0.71 -0.64
CA ASN A 377 -6.42 -1.87 -1.24
C ASN A 377 -6.79 -3.15 -0.51
N GLY A 378 -6.61 -4.28 -1.18
CA GLY A 378 -6.81 -5.59 -0.59
C GLY A 378 -6.13 -6.67 -1.41
N THR A 379 -5.39 -7.55 -0.75
CA THR A 379 -4.76 -8.71 -1.38
C THR A 379 -5.82 -9.76 -1.66
N LEU A 380 -6.14 -10.02 -2.92
CA LEU A 380 -7.04 -11.14 -3.24
C LEU A 380 -6.32 -12.48 -3.08
N VAL A 381 -5.05 -12.56 -3.53
CA VAL A 381 -4.19 -13.70 -3.26
C VAL A 381 -2.70 -13.33 -3.31
N ALA A 382 -1.95 -13.70 -2.26
CA ALA A 382 -0.49 -13.76 -2.26
C ALA A 382 -0.10 -15.21 -2.58
N ILE A 383 0.42 -15.46 -3.78
CA ILE A 383 0.54 -16.78 -4.36
C ILE A 383 1.34 -17.77 -3.49
N PRO A 384 2.56 -17.45 -2.99
CA PRO A 384 3.33 -18.44 -2.23
C PRO A 384 2.63 -18.85 -0.93
N ARG A 385 2.04 -17.90 -0.22
CA ARG A 385 1.32 -18.18 1.03
C ARG A 385 0.09 -19.05 0.79
N MET A 386 -0.61 -18.82 -0.34
CA MET A 386 -1.76 -19.64 -0.71
C MET A 386 -1.34 -21.05 -1.15
N ILE A 387 -0.24 -21.19 -1.90
CA ILE A 387 0.33 -22.50 -2.23
C ILE A 387 0.68 -23.27 -0.96
N VAL A 388 1.35 -22.64 0.00
CA VAL A 388 1.65 -23.26 1.31
C VAL A 388 0.38 -23.73 2.00
N SER A 389 -0.63 -22.85 2.08
CA SER A 389 -1.90 -23.15 2.73
C SER A 389 -2.63 -24.33 2.09
N ILE A 390 -2.66 -24.39 0.76
CA ILE A 390 -3.29 -25.48 0.00
C ILE A 390 -2.51 -26.80 0.21
N LEU A 391 -1.19 -26.78 0.00
CA LEU A 391 -0.40 -28.00 0.13
C LEU A 391 -0.51 -28.61 1.52
N GLU A 392 -0.39 -27.80 2.58
CA GLU A 392 -0.37 -28.31 3.94
C GLU A 392 -1.77 -28.72 4.45
N ASN A 393 -2.85 -28.01 4.07
CA ASN A 393 -4.21 -28.38 4.53
C ASN A 393 -4.82 -29.53 3.75
N HIS A 394 -4.48 -29.68 2.46
CA HIS A 394 -5.11 -30.70 1.59
C HIS A 394 -4.26 -31.95 1.36
N GLN A 395 -3.12 -32.08 2.06
CA GLN A 395 -2.25 -33.25 1.96
C GLN A 395 -2.92 -34.53 2.41
N GLN A 396 -2.50 -35.67 1.82
CA GLN A 396 -2.94 -37.00 2.14
C GLN A 396 -1.76 -37.84 2.66
N SER A 397 -2.06 -38.96 3.33
CA SER A 397 -1.06 -39.85 3.90
C SER A 397 -0.07 -40.41 2.88
N ASP A 398 -0.50 -40.56 1.61
CA ASP A 398 0.35 -41.02 0.49
C ASP A 398 1.24 -39.91 -0.13
N GLY A 399 1.23 -38.70 0.43
CA GLY A 399 1.95 -37.54 -0.07
C GLY A 399 1.29 -36.84 -1.26
N SER A 400 0.11 -37.25 -1.69
CA SER A 400 -0.70 -36.54 -2.66
C SER A 400 -1.40 -35.34 -2.00
N VAL A 401 -1.85 -34.38 -2.81
CA VAL A 401 -2.59 -33.20 -2.35
C VAL A 401 -3.87 -33.05 -3.15
N LEU A 402 -5.00 -32.93 -2.47
CA LEU A 402 -6.29 -32.66 -3.12
C LEU A 402 -6.32 -31.22 -3.67
N VAL A 403 -6.88 -31.07 -4.84
CA VAL A 403 -7.05 -29.74 -5.46
C VAL A 403 -8.40 -29.17 -5.03
N PRO A 404 -8.46 -27.94 -4.49
CA PRO A 404 -9.71 -27.24 -4.21
C PRO A 404 -10.64 -27.24 -5.43
N LYS A 405 -11.93 -27.48 -5.22
CA LYS A 405 -12.92 -27.63 -6.31
C LYS A 405 -12.90 -26.45 -7.28
N ALA A 406 -12.73 -25.23 -6.76
CA ALA A 406 -12.68 -24.01 -7.57
C ALA A 406 -11.49 -23.97 -8.54
N LEU A 407 -10.41 -24.68 -8.26
CA LEU A 407 -9.20 -24.71 -9.10
C LEU A 407 -9.18 -25.90 -10.08
N GLN A 408 -10.01 -26.94 -9.87
CA GLN A 408 -10.04 -28.13 -10.74
C GLN A 408 -10.31 -27.81 -12.22
N PRO A 409 -11.19 -26.86 -12.59
CA PRO A 409 -11.41 -26.50 -13.99
C PRO A 409 -10.16 -25.90 -14.68
N TYR A 410 -9.27 -25.26 -13.92
CA TYR A 410 -8.03 -24.65 -14.44
C TYR A 410 -6.88 -25.66 -14.53
N LEU A 411 -6.93 -26.71 -13.69
CA LEU A 411 -5.84 -27.69 -13.55
C LEU A 411 -6.13 -29.02 -14.27
N GLY A 412 -7.41 -29.29 -14.59
CA GLY A 412 -7.83 -30.54 -15.23
C GLY A 412 -7.65 -31.80 -14.36
N THR A 413 -7.47 -31.62 -13.04
CA THR A 413 -7.28 -32.73 -12.08
C THR A 413 -7.85 -32.32 -10.72
N ASP A 414 -8.27 -33.34 -9.95
CA ASP A 414 -8.74 -33.20 -8.57
C ASP A 414 -7.63 -33.47 -7.54
N ARG A 415 -6.43 -33.89 -7.98
CA ARG A 415 -5.35 -34.33 -7.11
C ARG A 415 -3.98 -34.19 -7.76
N PHE A 416 -3.02 -33.65 -7.02
CA PHE A 416 -1.60 -33.74 -7.34
C PHE A 416 -1.03 -35.04 -6.75
N LYS A 417 -0.29 -35.78 -7.56
CA LYS A 417 0.30 -37.07 -7.15
C LYS A 417 1.81 -36.89 -6.97
N PRO A 418 2.43 -37.66 -6.05
CA PRO A 418 3.88 -37.77 -5.96
C PRO A 418 4.53 -38.04 -7.32
N VAL A 419 5.64 -37.36 -7.63
CA VAL A 419 6.46 -37.70 -8.80
C VAL A 419 7.25 -38.97 -8.51
N ALA A 420 7.44 -39.79 -9.52
CA ALA A 420 8.14 -41.08 -9.41
C ALA A 420 9.64 -40.86 -9.16
#